data_1701731fc9d560afa1af84064289126e
#
_entry.id   1701731fc9d560afa1af84064289126e
#
_cell.length_a   1.000
_cell.length_b   1.000
_cell.length_c   1.000
_cell.angle_alpha   90.00
_cell.angle_beta   90.00
_cell.angle_gamma   90.00
#
_symmetry.space_group_name_H-M   'P 1'
#
loop_
_entity.id
_entity.type
_entity.pdbx_description
1 polymer ?
#
loop_
_entity_poly.entity_id
_entity_poly.type
_entity_poly.pdbx_seq_one_letter_code
_entity_poly.pdbx_strand_id
1 'polypeptide(L)'
;MTKLRDCLVDIFLKYNSNRYFLDDIFDFYEDLKTWNQNNSSLKNEIWDSFVHETFIYLIAVLFKSRKYKMINTIITKSYFERRERVSCCKYFYSYDYSIIEKAKSEIDNKNYFSPVAQLWIENLYEPHISKNDFVFADLLVYNLTIMLLNESWYWFPVTYVYSGGLYYGSCLADFSVKMKSQYELKKYASLFGTNSEEDIKKMFEKMNEFTKNRQDRYRYSNSFDCAEVILDFAKLDEIGKFK
;
A
#
# COMPACT_ATOMS: atom_id res chain seq x y z
N MET A 1 -7.13 7.41 -18.77
CA MET A 1 -7.02 6.98 -17.36
C MET A 1 -6.46 8.08 -16.47
N THR A 2 -5.34 8.73 -16.81
CA THR A 2 -4.70 9.77 -15.96
C THR A 2 -5.66 10.88 -15.51
N LYS A 3 -6.43 11.48 -16.43
CA LYS A 3 -7.40 12.54 -16.06
C LYS A 3 -8.48 12.03 -15.07
N LEU A 4 -8.95 10.80 -15.23
CA LEU A 4 -9.94 10.22 -14.32
C LEU A 4 -9.34 9.96 -12.94
N ARG A 5 -8.10 9.46 -12.89
CA ARG A 5 -7.34 9.31 -11.65
C ARG A 5 -7.17 10.66 -10.94
N ASP A 6 -6.74 11.69 -11.66
CA ASP A 6 -6.51 13.02 -11.09
C ASP A 6 -7.79 13.61 -10.49
N CYS A 7 -8.92 13.50 -11.21
CA CYS A 7 -10.23 13.87 -10.66
C CYS A 7 -10.59 13.09 -9.38
N LEU A 8 -10.28 11.80 -9.34
CA LEU A 8 -10.55 10.97 -8.16
C LEU A 8 -9.66 11.38 -6.97
N VAL A 9 -8.39 11.70 -7.23
CA VAL A 9 -7.47 12.22 -6.18
C VAL A 9 -7.96 13.57 -5.65
N ASP A 10 -8.46 14.47 -6.50
CA ASP A 10 -9.08 15.73 -6.08
C ASP A 10 -10.30 15.50 -5.18
N ILE A 11 -11.13 14.50 -5.50
CA ILE A 11 -12.24 14.08 -4.65
C ILE A 11 -11.72 13.59 -3.29
N PHE A 12 -10.68 12.75 -3.26
CA PHE A 12 -10.07 12.27 -2.02
C PHE A 12 -9.55 13.43 -1.15
N LEU A 13 -8.86 14.38 -1.76
CA LEU A 13 -8.32 15.55 -1.07
C LEU A 13 -9.42 16.43 -0.47
N LYS A 14 -10.49 16.66 -1.23
CA LYS A 14 -11.56 17.58 -0.86
C LYS A 14 -12.53 16.99 0.17
N TYR A 15 -12.86 15.72 0.06
CA TYR A 15 -13.98 15.11 0.79
C TYR A 15 -13.56 14.12 1.90
N ASN A 16 -12.27 13.88 2.14
CA ASN A 16 -11.80 12.92 3.16
C ASN A 16 -12.22 13.23 4.61
N SER A 17 -12.86 14.35 4.85
CA SER A 17 -13.43 14.72 6.15
C SER A 17 -14.95 14.53 6.22
N ASN A 18 -15.61 14.16 5.11
CA ASN A 18 -17.02 13.80 5.08
C ASN A 18 -17.22 12.45 5.78
N ARG A 19 -18.26 12.34 6.60
CA ARG A 19 -18.54 11.11 7.37
C ARG A 19 -18.92 9.91 6.47
N TYR A 20 -19.43 10.15 5.28
CA TYR A 20 -19.82 9.13 4.31
C TYR A 20 -18.73 8.83 3.27
N PHE A 21 -17.59 9.51 3.37
CA PHE A 21 -16.54 9.44 2.37
C PHE A 21 -16.11 7.99 2.06
N LEU A 22 -15.92 7.16 3.10
CA LEU A 22 -15.50 5.78 2.88
C LEU A 22 -16.58 4.92 2.22
N ASP A 23 -17.85 5.14 2.56
CA ASP A 23 -18.97 4.40 1.98
C ASP A 23 -19.08 4.74 0.48
N ASP A 24 -19.05 6.03 0.13
CA ASP A 24 -19.07 6.50 -1.26
C ASP A 24 -17.88 5.94 -2.08
N ILE A 25 -16.68 5.87 -1.48
CA ILE A 25 -15.49 5.33 -2.12
C ILE A 25 -15.57 3.81 -2.30
N PHE A 26 -16.11 3.10 -1.33
CA PHE A 26 -16.30 1.66 -1.45
C PHE A 26 -17.32 1.31 -2.51
N ASP A 27 -18.45 2.02 -2.56
CA ASP A 27 -19.48 1.85 -3.58
C ASP A 27 -18.88 2.10 -4.98
N PHE A 28 -18.09 3.17 -5.13
CA PHE A 28 -17.38 3.44 -6.38
C PHE A 28 -16.47 2.28 -6.82
N TYR A 29 -15.68 1.71 -5.91
CA TYR A 29 -14.80 0.58 -6.27
C TYR A 29 -15.59 -0.70 -6.56
N GLU A 30 -16.70 -0.95 -5.85
CA GLU A 30 -17.59 -2.09 -6.13
C GLU A 30 -18.24 -1.98 -7.51
N ASP A 31 -18.75 -0.82 -7.86
CA ASP A 31 -19.32 -0.54 -9.18
C ASP A 31 -18.28 -0.71 -10.29
N LEU A 32 -17.08 -0.16 -10.08
CA LEU A 32 -15.99 -0.25 -11.04
C LEU A 32 -15.54 -1.71 -11.28
N LYS A 33 -15.41 -2.50 -10.23
CA LYS A 33 -15.05 -3.91 -10.35
C LYS A 33 -16.14 -4.75 -10.97
N THR A 34 -17.41 -4.50 -10.61
CA THR A 34 -18.56 -5.17 -11.21
C THR A 34 -18.63 -4.89 -12.72
N TRP A 35 -18.41 -3.64 -13.10
CA TRP A 35 -18.34 -3.26 -14.51
C TRP A 35 -17.19 -3.94 -15.24
N ASN A 36 -16.01 -4.04 -14.62
CA ASN A 36 -14.82 -4.65 -15.20
C ASN A 36 -15.03 -6.15 -15.45
N GLN A 37 -15.63 -6.88 -14.53
CA GLN A 37 -15.88 -8.33 -14.64
C GLN A 37 -16.76 -8.72 -15.85
N ASN A 38 -17.59 -7.79 -16.33
CA ASN A 38 -18.47 -8.02 -17.47
C ASN A 38 -17.81 -7.74 -18.85
N ASN A 39 -16.53 -7.40 -18.88
CA ASN A 39 -15.80 -7.02 -20.09
C ASN A 39 -14.62 -7.98 -20.39
N SER A 40 -14.05 -7.89 -21.61
CA SER A 40 -13.01 -8.81 -22.09
C SER A 40 -11.64 -8.61 -21.44
N SER A 41 -10.80 -9.65 -21.42
CA SER A 41 -9.52 -9.77 -20.71
C SER A 41 -8.53 -8.59 -20.81
N LEU A 42 -8.39 -7.96 -21.97
CA LEU A 42 -7.47 -6.82 -22.16
C LEU A 42 -7.90 -5.57 -21.38
N LYS A 43 -9.21 -5.33 -21.29
CA LYS A 43 -9.74 -4.20 -20.52
C LYS A 43 -9.60 -4.41 -19.03
N ASN A 44 -9.60 -5.66 -18.57
CA ASN A 44 -9.53 -5.99 -17.16
C ASN A 44 -8.19 -5.54 -16.54
N GLU A 45 -7.06 -5.82 -17.20
CA GLU A 45 -5.73 -5.46 -16.67
C GLU A 45 -5.56 -3.94 -16.51
N ILE A 46 -6.04 -3.15 -17.49
CA ILE A 46 -5.97 -1.68 -17.41
C ILE A 46 -6.81 -1.14 -16.24
N TRP A 47 -8.00 -1.70 -16.00
CA TRP A 47 -8.86 -1.29 -14.90
C TRP A 47 -8.36 -1.79 -13.55
N ASP A 48 -7.81 -3.00 -13.49
CA ASP A 48 -7.18 -3.51 -12.28
C ASP A 48 -5.95 -2.68 -11.90
N SER A 49 -5.14 -2.26 -12.89
CA SER A 49 -4.06 -1.30 -12.67
C SER A 49 -4.56 0.05 -12.17
N PHE A 50 -5.67 0.56 -12.72
CA PHE A 50 -6.28 1.80 -12.25
C PHE A 50 -6.81 1.70 -10.82
N VAL A 51 -7.49 0.61 -10.48
CA VAL A 51 -7.98 0.36 -9.10
C VAL A 51 -6.81 0.30 -8.14
N HIS A 52 -5.75 -0.42 -8.48
CA HIS A 52 -4.56 -0.54 -7.64
C HIS A 52 -3.86 0.81 -7.47
N GLU A 53 -3.58 1.52 -8.56
CA GLU A 53 -2.94 2.85 -8.53
C GLU A 53 -3.75 3.84 -7.68
N THR A 54 -5.07 3.94 -7.91
CA THR A 54 -5.93 4.89 -7.19
C THR A 54 -6.10 4.52 -5.72
N PHE A 55 -6.02 3.24 -5.38
CA PHE A 55 -5.99 2.80 -3.99
C PHE A 55 -4.74 3.30 -3.26
N ILE A 56 -3.55 3.24 -3.88
CA ILE A 56 -2.33 3.82 -3.30
C ILE A 56 -2.49 5.33 -3.09
N TYR A 57 -3.07 6.06 -4.06
CA TYR A 57 -3.37 7.49 -3.89
C TYR A 57 -4.31 7.75 -2.71
N LEU A 58 -5.36 6.95 -2.56
CA LEU A 58 -6.27 7.07 -1.42
C LEU A 58 -5.54 6.97 -0.09
N ILE A 59 -4.68 5.95 0.05
CA ILE A 59 -3.87 5.76 1.28
C ILE A 59 -2.92 6.94 1.49
N ALA A 60 -2.25 7.43 0.43
CA ALA A 60 -1.36 8.58 0.51
C ALA A 60 -2.09 9.85 1.00
N VAL A 61 -3.25 10.15 0.42
CA VAL A 61 -4.10 11.29 0.82
C VAL A 61 -4.55 11.17 2.27
N LEU A 62 -5.03 10.00 2.67
CA LEU A 62 -5.50 9.76 4.03
C LEU A 62 -4.36 9.87 5.04
N PHE A 63 -3.17 9.38 4.71
CA PHE A 63 -2.01 9.47 5.60
C PHE A 63 -1.55 10.93 5.77
N LYS A 64 -1.44 11.70 4.69
CA LYS A 64 -1.13 13.15 4.73
C LYS A 64 -2.17 13.94 5.52
N SER A 65 -3.43 13.57 5.39
CA SER A 65 -4.55 14.17 6.12
C SER A 65 -4.70 13.66 7.56
N ARG A 66 -3.80 12.79 8.04
CA ARG A 66 -3.80 12.18 9.37
C ARG A 66 -5.09 11.38 9.68
N LYS A 67 -5.72 10.81 8.67
CA LYS A 67 -6.94 10.00 8.79
C LYS A 67 -6.60 8.52 9.06
N TYR A 68 -5.77 8.28 10.06
CA TYR A 68 -5.18 6.95 10.36
C TYR A 68 -6.24 5.87 10.63
N LYS A 69 -7.32 6.22 11.35
CA LYS A 69 -8.43 5.30 11.61
C LYS A 69 -9.11 4.85 10.31
N MET A 70 -9.23 5.75 9.33
CA MET A 70 -9.83 5.40 8.03
C MET A 70 -8.93 4.42 7.28
N ILE A 71 -7.61 4.60 7.30
CA ILE A 71 -6.66 3.66 6.71
C ILE A 71 -6.82 2.28 7.37
N ASN A 72 -6.85 2.20 8.71
CA ASN A 72 -7.09 0.94 9.41
C ASN A 72 -8.41 0.28 8.96
N THR A 73 -9.50 1.05 8.91
CA THR A 73 -10.81 0.55 8.44
C THR A 73 -10.73 -0.03 7.04
N ILE A 74 -10.05 0.65 6.11
CA ILE A 74 -9.88 0.18 4.73
C ILE A 74 -9.08 -1.12 4.69
N ILE A 75 -7.98 -1.22 5.43
CA ILE A 75 -7.10 -2.40 5.42
C ILE A 75 -7.80 -3.61 6.05
N THR A 76 -8.57 -3.41 7.13
CA THR A 76 -9.18 -4.51 7.89
C THR A 76 -10.59 -4.88 7.45
N LYS A 77 -11.22 -4.06 6.58
CA LYS A 77 -12.54 -4.36 6.04
C LYS A 77 -12.50 -5.63 5.19
N SER A 78 -13.56 -6.43 5.30
CA SER A 78 -13.84 -7.49 4.33
C SER A 78 -14.58 -6.93 3.14
N TYR A 79 -14.11 -7.25 1.95
CA TYR A 79 -14.71 -6.90 0.67
C TYR A 79 -15.45 -8.09 0.09
N PHE A 80 -16.33 -7.86 -0.86
CA PHE A 80 -17.00 -8.93 -1.56
C PHE A 80 -16.58 -8.95 -3.02
N GLU A 81 -16.06 -10.11 -3.45
CA GLU A 81 -15.73 -10.36 -4.84
C GLU A 81 -16.33 -11.72 -5.24
N ARG A 82 -17.14 -11.75 -6.31
CA ARG A 82 -17.76 -13.00 -6.83
C ARG A 82 -18.47 -13.83 -5.74
N ARG A 83 -19.14 -13.18 -4.79
CA ARG A 83 -19.86 -13.77 -3.64
C ARG A 83 -18.96 -14.33 -2.53
N GLU A 84 -17.66 -14.11 -2.59
CA GLU A 84 -16.72 -14.46 -1.53
C GLU A 84 -16.29 -13.23 -0.75
N ARG A 85 -15.99 -13.42 0.53
CA ARG A 85 -15.31 -12.42 1.34
C ARG A 85 -13.81 -12.46 1.05
N VAL A 86 -13.25 -11.32 0.72
CA VAL A 86 -11.83 -11.17 0.43
C VAL A 86 -11.23 -10.01 1.22
N SER A 87 -9.94 -10.05 1.48
CA SER A 87 -9.21 -8.95 2.10
C SER A 87 -8.97 -7.81 1.11
N CYS A 88 -8.50 -6.66 1.62
CA CYS A 88 -8.06 -5.54 0.79
C CYS A 88 -6.96 -5.96 -0.18
N CYS A 89 -6.05 -6.86 0.22
CA CYS A 89 -4.99 -7.36 -0.64
C CYS A 89 -5.57 -8.05 -1.88
N LYS A 90 -6.50 -8.97 -1.69
CA LYS A 90 -7.12 -9.67 -2.81
C LYS A 90 -8.03 -8.78 -3.64
N TYR A 91 -8.64 -7.78 -3.01
CA TYR A 91 -9.61 -6.90 -3.68
C TYR A 91 -8.97 -5.82 -4.55
N PHE A 92 -7.93 -5.13 -4.06
CA PHE A 92 -7.31 -3.97 -4.73
C PHE A 92 -6.03 -4.30 -5.47
N TYR A 93 -5.36 -5.39 -5.12
CA TYR A 93 -4.11 -5.78 -5.74
C TYR A 93 -4.35 -6.58 -7.02
N SER A 94 -3.56 -6.31 -8.06
CA SER A 94 -3.46 -7.18 -9.23
C SER A 94 -2.06 -7.78 -9.31
N TYR A 95 -1.99 -9.04 -9.72
CA TYR A 95 -0.73 -9.76 -9.94
C TYR A 95 -0.37 -9.86 -11.42
N ASP A 96 -1.29 -9.48 -12.30
CA ASP A 96 -1.09 -9.59 -13.74
C ASP A 96 -1.12 -8.20 -14.38
N TYR A 97 0.07 -7.75 -14.75
CA TYR A 97 0.31 -6.51 -15.48
C TYR A 97 1.06 -6.77 -16.79
N SER A 98 1.06 -8.01 -17.28
CA SER A 98 1.89 -8.46 -18.40
C SER A 98 1.70 -7.63 -19.67
N ILE A 99 0.49 -7.21 -19.96
CA ILE A 99 0.17 -6.40 -21.15
C ILE A 99 0.68 -4.97 -20.99
N ILE A 100 0.44 -4.35 -19.81
CA ILE A 100 0.91 -3.00 -19.51
C ILE A 100 2.43 -2.97 -19.50
N GLU A 101 3.07 -3.95 -18.86
CA GLU A 101 4.52 -4.06 -18.74
C GLU A 101 5.19 -4.24 -20.09
N LYS A 102 4.64 -5.11 -20.94
CA LYS A 102 5.11 -5.33 -22.30
C LYS A 102 4.97 -4.04 -23.13
N ALA A 103 3.80 -3.40 -23.12
CA ALA A 103 3.55 -2.18 -23.87
C ALA A 103 4.49 -1.04 -23.42
N LYS A 104 4.70 -0.84 -22.11
CA LYS A 104 5.61 0.19 -21.58
C LYS A 104 7.05 -0.06 -22.01
N SER A 105 7.53 -1.31 -21.92
CA SER A 105 8.90 -1.67 -22.31
C SER A 105 9.12 -1.51 -23.80
N GLU A 106 8.13 -1.89 -24.64
CA GLU A 106 8.20 -1.74 -26.10
C GLU A 106 8.19 -0.27 -26.54
N ILE A 107 7.29 0.55 -25.98
CA ILE A 107 7.19 2.00 -26.30
C ILE A 107 8.49 2.72 -25.96
N ASP A 108 9.07 2.44 -24.82
CA ASP A 108 10.28 3.13 -24.35
C ASP A 108 11.57 2.47 -24.90
N ASN A 109 11.46 1.30 -25.52
CA ASN A 109 12.59 0.47 -25.93
C ASN A 109 13.59 0.24 -24.79
N LYS A 110 13.08 -0.08 -23.59
CA LYS A 110 13.85 -0.26 -22.35
C LYS A 110 13.31 -1.43 -21.54
N ASN A 111 14.24 -2.10 -20.85
CA ASN A 111 13.89 -3.08 -19.82
C ASN A 111 13.86 -2.39 -18.46
N TYR A 112 12.66 -2.28 -17.88
CA TYR A 112 12.46 -1.78 -16.53
C TYR A 112 12.38 -2.93 -15.54
N PHE A 113 12.78 -2.66 -14.31
CA PHE A 113 12.60 -3.60 -13.21
C PHE A 113 11.11 -3.85 -12.89
N SER A 114 10.32 -2.79 -12.89
CA SER A 114 8.87 -2.81 -12.81
C SER A 114 8.31 -1.77 -13.80
N PRO A 115 7.93 -2.18 -15.01
CA PRO A 115 7.41 -1.25 -16.02
C PRO A 115 6.12 -0.55 -15.57
N VAL A 116 5.24 -1.25 -14.83
CA VAL A 116 4.00 -0.66 -14.30
C VAL A 116 4.30 0.41 -13.23
N ALA A 117 5.26 0.16 -12.33
CA ALA A 117 5.69 1.17 -11.36
C ALA A 117 6.31 2.39 -12.05
N GLN A 118 7.12 2.16 -13.09
CA GLN A 118 7.68 3.24 -13.91
C GLN A 118 6.58 4.10 -14.52
N LEU A 119 5.56 3.46 -15.10
CA LEU A 119 4.41 4.14 -15.69
C LEU A 119 3.68 5.03 -14.66
N TRP A 120 3.43 4.51 -13.46
CA TRP A 120 2.76 5.26 -12.40
C TRP A 120 3.61 6.43 -11.91
N ILE A 121 4.92 6.22 -11.68
CA ILE A 121 5.84 7.26 -11.20
C ILE A 121 6.04 8.39 -12.22
N GLU A 122 6.11 8.09 -13.50
CA GLU A 122 6.24 9.09 -14.56
C GLU A 122 4.97 9.94 -14.73
N ASN A 123 3.83 9.42 -14.34
CA ASN A 123 2.53 10.07 -14.48
C ASN A 123 1.93 10.52 -13.14
N LEU A 124 2.73 10.71 -12.10
CA LEU A 124 2.25 11.15 -10.80
C LEU A 124 1.46 12.47 -10.88
N TYR A 125 0.43 12.58 -10.05
CA TYR A 125 -0.34 13.81 -9.89
C TYR A 125 0.36 14.73 -8.89
N GLU A 126 1.50 15.25 -9.30
CA GLU A 126 2.14 16.38 -8.65
C GLU A 126 1.35 17.66 -8.94
N PRO A 127 1.15 18.59 -8.04
CA PRO A 127 1.84 18.84 -6.78
C PRO A 127 1.18 18.24 -5.55
N HIS A 128 0.12 17.46 -5.68
CA HIS A 128 -0.67 17.00 -4.52
C HIS A 128 -0.05 15.82 -3.81
N ILE A 129 0.47 14.85 -4.54
CA ILE A 129 1.11 13.64 -4.01
C ILE A 129 2.49 13.50 -4.63
N SER A 130 3.52 13.69 -3.82
CA SER A 130 4.91 13.51 -4.27
C SER A 130 5.22 12.02 -4.51
N LYS A 131 6.30 11.77 -5.26
CA LYS A 131 6.83 10.41 -5.45
C LYS A 131 7.03 9.70 -4.11
N ASN A 132 7.62 10.38 -3.13
CA ASN A 132 7.87 9.79 -1.81
C ASN A 132 6.56 9.46 -1.06
N ASP A 133 5.53 10.31 -1.15
CA ASP A 133 4.23 10.03 -0.54
C ASP A 133 3.58 8.80 -1.17
N PHE A 134 3.66 8.66 -2.49
CA PHE A 134 3.06 7.56 -3.23
C PHE A 134 3.75 6.22 -2.92
N VAL A 135 5.08 6.19 -3.02
CA VAL A 135 5.89 5.00 -2.71
C VAL A 135 5.75 4.62 -1.24
N PHE A 136 5.75 5.60 -0.33
CA PHE A 136 5.52 5.37 1.09
C PHE A 136 4.13 4.75 1.35
N ALA A 137 3.09 5.22 0.67
CA ALA A 137 1.75 4.66 0.84
C ALA A 137 1.68 3.20 0.42
N ASP A 138 2.32 2.82 -0.68
CA ASP A 138 2.41 1.44 -1.16
C ASP A 138 3.14 0.54 -0.14
N LEU A 139 4.30 1.00 0.37
CA LEU A 139 5.02 0.32 1.44
C LEU A 139 4.23 0.25 2.76
N LEU A 140 3.48 1.30 3.08
CA LEU A 140 2.64 1.32 4.29
C LEU A 140 1.55 0.26 4.22
N VAL A 141 0.86 0.11 3.08
CA VAL A 141 -0.13 -0.96 2.88
C VAL A 141 0.51 -2.33 3.10
N TYR A 142 1.67 -2.58 2.51
CA TYR A 142 2.42 -3.82 2.71
C TYR A 142 2.67 -4.10 4.19
N ASN A 143 3.20 -3.13 4.91
CA ASN A 143 3.50 -3.29 6.34
C ASN A 143 2.24 -3.52 7.18
N LEU A 144 1.16 -2.75 6.92
CA LEU A 144 -0.10 -2.90 7.65
C LEU A 144 -0.78 -4.24 7.37
N THR A 145 -0.71 -4.75 6.15
CA THR A 145 -1.30 -6.07 5.83
C THR A 145 -0.59 -7.19 6.56
N ILE A 146 0.74 -7.14 6.72
CA ILE A 146 1.50 -8.09 7.53
C ILE A 146 1.07 -8.01 9.01
N MET A 147 0.91 -6.80 9.54
CA MET A 147 0.62 -6.58 10.95
C MET A 147 -0.84 -6.92 11.31
N LEU A 148 -1.79 -6.51 10.46
CA LEU A 148 -3.22 -6.51 10.79
C LEU A 148 -4.00 -7.71 10.25
N LEU A 149 -3.56 -8.29 9.12
CA LEU A 149 -4.26 -9.41 8.51
C LEU A 149 -3.63 -10.75 8.89
N ASN A 150 -4.48 -11.80 9.03
CA ASN A 150 -4.04 -13.18 9.28
C ASN A 150 -4.16 -13.99 7.99
N GLU A 151 -3.55 -13.50 6.92
CA GLU A 151 -3.63 -14.11 5.60
C GLU A 151 -2.28 -14.63 5.13
N SER A 152 -2.30 -15.60 4.22
CA SER A 152 -1.11 -16.11 3.55
C SER A 152 -0.67 -15.21 2.39
N TRP A 153 -1.53 -14.30 1.94
CA TRP A 153 -1.28 -13.38 0.84
C TRP A 153 -1.16 -11.97 1.38
N TYR A 154 -0.01 -11.36 1.13
CA TYR A 154 0.27 -9.98 1.52
C TYR A 154 0.27 -9.08 0.30
N TRP A 155 -0.05 -7.81 0.54
CA TRP A 155 0.19 -6.76 -0.45
C TRP A 155 1.68 -6.70 -0.77
N PHE A 156 2.07 -6.85 -2.04
CA PHE A 156 3.46 -6.60 -2.43
C PHE A 156 3.56 -5.21 -3.05
N PRO A 157 4.41 -4.30 -2.53
CA PRO A 157 4.46 -2.93 -3.03
C PRO A 157 5.14 -2.89 -4.39
N VAL A 158 4.37 -2.60 -5.43
CA VAL A 158 4.84 -2.55 -6.83
C VAL A 158 5.91 -1.47 -7.01
N THR A 159 5.81 -0.39 -6.23
CA THR A 159 6.70 0.77 -6.32
C THR A 159 7.94 0.68 -5.43
N TYR A 160 8.18 -0.43 -4.73
CA TYR A 160 9.26 -0.54 -3.76
C TYR A 160 10.66 -0.23 -4.32
N VAL A 161 10.91 -0.50 -5.61
CA VAL A 161 12.18 -0.19 -6.29
C VAL A 161 12.51 1.31 -6.29
N TYR A 162 11.53 2.15 -6.03
CA TYR A 162 11.65 3.59 -5.92
C TYR A 162 11.72 4.10 -4.48
N SER A 163 11.76 3.21 -3.49
CA SER A 163 11.80 3.58 -2.06
C SER A 163 13.10 4.27 -1.64
N GLY A 164 14.14 4.15 -2.45
CA GLY A 164 15.49 4.63 -2.15
C GLY A 164 16.37 3.58 -1.49
N GLY A 165 15.79 2.47 -1.04
CA GLY A 165 16.51 1.34 -0.42
C GLY A 165 17.23 1.68 0.88
N LEU A 166 17.80 0.67 1.51
CA LEU A 166 18.52 0.79 2.79
C LEU A 166 19.74 1.71 2.74
N TYR A 167 20.34 1.90 1.54
CA TYR A 167 21.58 2.67 1.36
C TYR A 167 21.36 4.15 1.05
N TYR A 168 20.19 4.56 0.61
CA TYR A 168 19.92 5.92 0.11
C TYR A 168 18.86 6.69 0.90
N GLY A 169 18.44 6.17 2.04
CA GLY A 169 17.38 6.78 2.85
C GLY A 169 15.98 6.47 2.31
N SER A 170 15.45 5.32 2.70
CA SER A 170 14.12 4.89 2.34
C SER A 170 13.06 5.89 2.80
N CYS A 171 12.01 6.08 1.99
CA CYS A 171 10.84 6.85 2.38
C CYS A 171 10.08 6.26 3.60
N LEU A 172 10.34 4.97 3.94
CA LEU A 172 9.81 4.31 5.13
C LEU A 172 10.65 4.58 6.39
N ALA A 173 11.93 4.95 6.24
CA ALA A 173 12.88 5.06 7.36
C ALA A 173 12.42 6.06 8.43
N ASP A 174 12.00 7.27 8.04
CA ASP A 174 11.55 8.30 8.98
C ASP A 174 10.34 7.86 9.79
N PHE A 175 9.38 7.19 9.16
CA PHE A 175 8.22 6.64 9.84
C PHE A 175 8.63 5.54 10.82
N SER A 176 9.52 4.65 10.39
CA SER A 176 10.01 3.52 11.19
C SER A 176 10.76 4.00 12.44
N VAL A 177 11.64 5.01 12.29
CA VAL A 177 12.36 5.61 13.42
C VAL A 177 11.39 6.26 14.42
N LYS A 178 10.31 6.88 13.96
CA LYS A 178 9.28 7.44 14.85
C LYS A 178 8.59 6.38 15.70
N MET A 179 8.47 5.14 15.23
CA MET A 179 7.88 4.05 16.01
C MET A 179 8.68 3.68 17.27
N LYS A 180 9.93 4.14 17.40
CA LYS A 180 10.75 3.99 18.61
C LYS A 180 10.25 4.88 19.75
N SER A 181 9.54 5.98 19.47
CA SER A 181 8.99 6.89 20.47
C SER A 181 7.60 6.45 20.91
N GLN A 182 7.36 6.40 22.25
CA GLN A 182 6.03 6.13 22.81
C GLN A 182 5.02 7.20 22.39
N TYR A 183 5.45 8.46 22.33
CA TYR A 183 4.59 9.57 21.91
C TYR A 183 4.12 9.39 20.46
N GLU A 184 5.03 9.13 19.55
CA GLU A 184 4.70 8.92 18.15
C GLU A 184 3.89 7.63 17.95
N LEU A 185 4.23 6.55 18.67
CA LEU A 185 3.48 5.30 18.62
C LEU A 185 2.01 5.49 19.01
N LYS A 186 1.75 6.27 20.09
CA LYS A 186 0.38 6.64 20.49
C LYS A 186 -0.34 7.49 19.46
N LYS A 187 0.36 8.40 18.79
CA LYS A 187 -0.20 9.23 17.72
C LYS A 187 -0.68 8.39 16.54
N TYR A 188 0.02 7.31 16.23
CA TYR A 188 -0.34 6.37 15.16
C TYR A 188 -1.20 5.18 15.64
N ALA A 189 -1.60 5.13 16.91
CA ALA A 189 -2.35 4.00 17.49
C ALA A 189 -3.61 3.62 16.68
N SER A 190 -4.35 4.63 16.21
CA SER A 190 -5.54 4.40 15.39
C SER A 190 -5.24 3.79 14.01
N LEU A 191 -4.00 3.89 13.50
CA LEU A 191 -3.55 3.20 12.29
C LEU A 191 -3.48 1.69 12.54
N PHE A 192 -3.10 1.30 13.75
CA PHE A 192 -3.05 -0.10 14.18
C PHE A 192 -4.39 -0.63 14.73
N GLY A 193 -5.41 0.23 14.79
CA GLY A 193 -6.75 -0.18 15.24
C GLY A 193 -6.89 -0.44 16.74
N THR A 194 -5.91 -0.06 17.54
CA THR A 194 -5.92 -0.23 19.00
C THR A 194 -5.25 0.96 19.69
N ASN A 195 -5.62 1.19 20.95
CA ASN A 195 -4.93 2.14 21.84
C ASN A 195 -4.03 1.40 22.85
N SER A 196 -3.98 0.08 22.81
CA SER A 196 -3.17 -0.76 23.69
C SER A 196 -1.74 -0.83 23.15
N GLU A 197 -0.77 -0.39 23.95
CA GLU A 197 0.65 -0.52 23.61
C GLU A 197 1.07 -1.99 23.50
N GLU A 198 0.48 -2.86 24.31
CA GLU A 198 0.74 -4.30 24.28
C GLU A 198 0.26 -4.93 22.95
N ASP A 199 -0.93 -4.56 22.48
CA ASP A 199 -1.44 -5.08 21.21
C ASP A 199 -0.59 -4.58 20.03
N ILE A 200 -0.15 -3.33 20.06
CA ILE A 200 0.77 -2.81 19.04
C ILE A 200 2.09 -3.60 19.06
N LYS A 201 2.64 -3.91 20.23
CA LYS A 201 3.86 -4.73 20.34
C LYS A 201 3.67 -6.13 19.76
N LYS A 202 2.54 -6.79 20.01
CA LYS A 202 2.21 -8.11 19.39
C LYS A 202 2.17 -8.03 17.85
N MET A 203 1.68 -6.92 17.29
CA MET A 203 1.72 -6.72 15.84
C MET A 203 3.15 -6.60 15.31
N PHE A 204 4.06 -5.94 16.05
CA PHE A 204 5.47 -5.89 15.69
C PHE A 204 6.18 -7.24 15.89
N GLU A 205 5.77 -8.05 16.87
CA GLU A 205 6.26 -9.42 17.01
C GLU A 205 5.89 -10.27 15.79
N LYS A 206 4.64 -10.18 15.32
CA LYS A 206 4.19 -10.83 14.09
C LYS A 206 5.02 -10.38 12.85
N MET A 207 5.29 -9.09 12.74
CA MET A 207 6.17 -8.57 11.68
C MET A 207 7.59 -9.13 11.81
N ASN A 208 8.13 -9.27 13.03
CA ASN A 208 9.45 -9.87 13.28
C ASN A 208 9.51 -11.34 12.84
N GLU A 209 8.46 -12.12 13.09
CA GLU A 209 8.36 -13.50 12.60
C GLU A 209 8.33 -13.55 11.07
N PHE A 210 7.54 -12.65 10.45
CA PHE A 210 7.51 -12.53 9.00
C PHE A 210 8.88 -12.19 8.41
N THR A 211 9.62 -11.24 9.00
CA THR A 211 10.97 -10.86 8.54
C THR A 211 11.99 -11.98 8.69
N LYS A 212 11.95 -12.75 9.75
CA LYS A 212 12.81 -13.94 9.95
C LYS A 212 12.56 -14.97 8.84
N ASN A 213 11.31 -15.31 8.59
CA ASN A 213 10.94 -16.26 7.54
C ASN A 213 11.35 -15.76 6.14
N ARG A 214 11.28 -14.45 5.92
CA ARG A 214 11.73 -13.79 4.70
C ARG A 214 13.24 -13.91 4.49
N GLN A 215 14.04 -13.70 5.55
CA GLN A 215 15.50 -13.83 5.50
C GLN A 215 15.95 -15.26 5.13
N ASP A 216 15.24 -16.27 5.59
CA ASP A 216 15.52 -17.66 5.24
C ASP A 216 15.23 -17.95 3.76
N ARG A 217 14.19 -17.35 3.20
CA ARG A 217 13.88 -17.42 1.75
C ARG A 217 14.92 -16.68 0.90
N TYR A 218 15.45 -15.56 1.38
CA TYR A 218 16.45 -14.75 0.68
C TYR A 218 17.75 -15.49 0.39
N ARG A 219 18.10 -16.45 1.22
CA ARG A 219 19.30 -17.29 1.02
C ARG A 219 19.21 -18.21 -0.20
N TYR A 220 17.99 -18.46 -0.70
CA TYR A 220 17.72 -19.47 -1.72
C TYR A 220 17.05 -18.95 -3.00
N SER A 221 16.66 -17.70 -3.06
CA SER A 221 16.04 -17.15 -4.28
C SER A 221 16.52 -15.73 -4.57
N ASN A 222 16.85 -15.48 -5.83
CA ASN A 222 17.00 -14.13 -6.39
C ASN A 222 15.64 -13.44 -6.55
N SER A 223 14.62 -13.83 -5.79
CA SER A 223 13.27 -13.36 -5.97
C SER A 223 12.98 -12.12 -5.12
N PHE A 224 12.19 -11.25 -5.66
CA PHE A 224 11.79 -9.92 -5.22
C PHE A 224 10.83 -9.90 -4.01
N ASP A 225 10.78 -10.95 -3.21
CA ASP A 225 9.86 -11.10 -2.08
C ASP A 225 10.20 -10.23 -0.85
N CYS A 226 11.05 -9.21 -1.00
CA CYS A 226 11.64 -8.48 0.12
C CYS A 226 11.52 -6.97 -0.01
N ALA A 227 10.31 -6.44 -0.01
CA ALA A 227 10.11 -5.02 0.22
C ALA A 227 10.43 -4.65 1.68
N GLU A 228 10.76 -3.38 1.91
CA GLU A 228 11.14 -2.86 3.22
C GLU A 228 10.01 -2.95 4.24
N VAL A 229 10.34 -3.35 5.44
CA VAL A 229 9.44 -3.34 6.60
C VAL A 229 9.95 -2.36 7.66
N ILE A 230 9.07 -1.93 8.55
CA ILE A 230 9.40 -0.99 9.63
C ILE A 230 10.61 -1.49 10.45
N LEU A 231 10.70 -2.80 10.69
CA LEU A 231 11.78 -3.41 11.48
C LEU A 231 13.14 -3.45 10.76
N ASP A 232 13.23 -3.08 9.49
CA ASP A 232 14.52 -2.90 8.80
C ASP A 232 15.23 -1.62 9.30
N PHE A 233 14.49 -0.65 9.86
CA PHE A 233 14.99 0.63 10.37
C PHE A 233 14.81 0.83 11.87
N ALA A 234 13.88 0.08 12.49
CA ALA A 234 13.64 0.07 13.92
C ALA A 234 13.59 -1.38 14.39
N LYS A 235 14.49 -1.75 15.30
CA LYS A 235 14.49 -3.10 15.86
C LYS A 235 13.29 -3.31 16.77
N LEU A 236 12.83 -4.56 16.91
CA LEU A 236 11.69 -4.91 17.73
C LEU A 236 11.80 -4.39 19.18
N ASP A 237 12.99 -4.51 19.78
CA ASP A 237 13.26 -4.06 21.13
C ASP A 237 13.35 -2.52 21.30
N GLU A 238 13.34 -1.79 20.20
CA GLU A 238 13.33 -0.32 20.18
C GLU A 238 11.93 0.26 20.04
N ILE A 239 10.92 -0.52 19.62
CA ILE A 239 9.56 -0.06 19.42
C ILE A 239 8.96 0.44 20.74
N GLY A 240 8.57 1.72 20.78
CA GLY A 240 7.99 2.37 21.97
C GLY A 240 8.94 2.46 23.17
N LYS A 241 10.27 2.37 22.95
CA LYS A 241 11.26 2.39 24.05
C LYS A 241 11.52 3.79 24.58
N PHE A 242 11.50 4.78 23.71
CA PHE A 242 11.84 6.15 24.08
C PHE A 242 10.57 6.97 24.40
N LYS A 243 10.66 7.78 25.46
CA LYS A 243 9.56 8.68 25.89
C LYS A 243 9.45 9.88 24.96
#